data_ccdb485a44a02f5fa61baf62439c1b34
#
_entry.id   ccdb485a44a02f5fa61baf62439c1b34
#
_cell.length_a   1.000
_cell.length_b   1.000
_cell.length_c   1.000
_cell.angle_alpha   90.00
_cell.angle_beta   90.00
_cell.angle_gamma   90.00
#
_symmetry.space_group_name_H-M   'P 1'
#
loop_
_entity.id
_entity.type
_entity.pdbx_description
1 polymer ?
#
loop_
_entity_poly.entity_id
_entity_poly.type
_entity_poly.pdbx_seq_one_letter_code
_entity_poly.pdbx_strand_id
1 'polypeptide(L)'
;MLNNFSRAIIASALLIGSAKAKDHFIITQSRQLSYTRVDPLMTPGAVGPHVHNIVGASNFGPDTTSPEVLQQSKCSSTMVQDDKSIYWSPLLYYNHGNGSYSPVISSTRIYYFLKPGNGTTPVKAFPKGFRMLGGGYADHRPQEYPPRGELTYEQQQALDPRINAIKWGCSAGAVQGEGNGGSLPGQRPYLPNDAPNGCGVVNAGVFFPSCGDGRLDSDDHFGHMRYPVDGPNGYNCPTSHPIKYPTIFMEHFYFPAENQPYRANADNWILSNGDPTGLNMHVDFINGWNQDTLEQTMQQCNTPNAPEGDLQKCAPLAKSLSVDAADKCLSEGNIANEDVGLSAPITGFPGCNPYWGWESHTKPSCKASDNVGLVPPSGRYTVPDFKLNLPLAGSKSKTASSQKVRSHARGHREWQSRIIH
;
A
#
# COMPACT_ATOMS: atom_id res chain seq x y z
N MET A 1 -76.81 -24.63 -10.41
CA MET A 1 -75.88 -24.57 -9.28
C MET A 1 -74.49 -24.48 -9.90
N LEU A 2 -73.95 -23.25 -9.97
CA LEU A 2 -72.69 -22.93 -10.62
C LEU A 2 -71.64 -22.75 -9.51
N ASN A 3 -70.60 -23.60 -9.52
CA ASN A 3 -69.44 -23.43 -8.63
C ASN A 3 -68.40 -22.54 -9.27
N ASN A 4 -68.17 -21.38 -8.68
CA ASN A 4 -67.08 -20.47 -8.99
C ASN A 4 -65.79 -20.97 -8.27
N PHE A 5 -64.80 -21.42 -9.05
CA PHE A 5 -63.43 -21.59 -8.59
C PHE A 5 -62.64 -20.31 -8.87
N SER A 6 -62.42 -19.52 -7.85
CA SER A 6 -61.47 -18.43 -7.88
C SER A 6 -60.04 -18.95 -7.90
N ARG A 7 -59.31 -18.76 -9.01
CA ARG A 7 -57.86 -18.99 -9.06
C ARG A 7 -57.14 -17.79 -8.46
N ALA A 8 -56.58 -17.98 -7.27
CA ALA A 8 -55.63 -17.05 -6.69
C ALA A 8 -54.25 -17.20 -7.43
N ILE A 9 -53.86 -16.20 -8.20
CA ILE A 9 -52.50 -16.10 -8.77
C ILE A 9 -51.61 -15.54 -7.68
N ILE A 10 -50.78 -16.42 -7.09
CA ILE A 10 -49.69 -16.00 -6.19
C ILE A 10 -48.57 -15.46 -7.07
N ALA A 11 -48.49 -14.13 -7.17
CA ALA A 11 -47.33 -13.48 -7.75
C ALA A 11 -46.15 -13.61 -6.79
N SER A 12 -45.27 -14.58 -7.04
CA SER A 12 -43.97 -14.67 -6.37
C SER A 12 -43.12 -13.50 -6.86
N ALA A 13 -43.03 -12.45 -6.09
CA ALA A 13 -42.05 -11.39 -6.27
C ALA A 13 -40.67 -12.02 -6.03
N LEU A 14 -39.95 -12.32 -7.08
CA LEU A 14 -38.52 -12.59 -7.01
C LEU A 14 -37.85 -11.30 -6.52
N LEU A 15 -37.49 -11.28 -5.26
CA LEU A 15 -36.51 -10.35 -4.73
C LEU A 15 -35.17 -10.65 -5.41
N ILE A 16 -34.92 -10.03 -6.56
CA ILE A 16 -33.60 -9.97 -7.15
C ILE A 16 -32.80 -9.07 -6.20
N GLY A 17 -32.18 -9.69 -5.20
CA GLY A 17 -31.14 -9.02 -4.41
C GLY A 17 -30.09 -8.52 -5.38
N SER A 18 -29.96 -7.21 -5.53
CA SER A 18 -28.89 -6.59 -6.29
C SER A 18 -27.58 -7.05 -5.66
N ALA A 19 -26.94 -8.06 -6.27
CA ALA A 19 -25.56 -8.39 -5.93
C ALA A 19 -24.74 -7.12 -6.21
N LYS A 20 -24.25 -6.47 -5.15
CA LYS A 20 -23.35 -5.32 -5.31
C LYS A 20 -22.17 -5.78 -6.14
N ALA A 21 -21.86 -5.05 -7.19
CA ALA A 21 -20.64 -5.25 -7.97
C ALA A 21 -19.46 -5.19 -7.01
N LYS A 22 -18.53 -6.13 -7.14
CA LYS A 22 -17.28 -6.06 -6.41
C LYS A 22 -16.42 -5.01 -7.09
N ASP A 23 -16.03 -4.03 -6.31
CA ASP A 23 -15.47 -2.79 -6.79
C ASP A 23 -13.94 -2.75 -6.75
N HIS A 24 -13.27 -3.90 -6.55
CA HIS A 24 -11.81 -3.93 -6.48
C HIS A 24 -11.19 -5.29 -6.82
N PHE A 25 -9.91 -5.25 -7.17
CA PHE A 25 -9.02 -6.41 -7.18
C PHE A 25 -7.77 -6.14 -6.34
N ILE A 26 -7.12 -7.22 -5.88
CA ILE A 26 -5.97 -7.14 -4.99
C ILE A 26 -4.80 -7.88 -5.61
N ILE A 27 -3.69 -7.17 -5.79
CA ILE A 27 -2.42 -7.76 -6.19
C ILE A 27 -1.59 -7.95 -4.92
N THR A 28 -1.33 -9.19 -4.58
CA THR A 28 -0.52 -9.54 -3.42
C THR A 28 0.88 -9.94 -3.86
N GLN A 29 1.86 -9.62 -3.05
CA GLN A 29 3.22 -10.11 -3.19
C GLN A 29 3.71 -10.66 -1.86
N SER A 30 4.59 -11.64 -1.94
CA SER A 30 5.20 -12.26 -0.77
C SER A 30 6.53 -11.62 -0.39
N ARG A 31 7.14 -10.86 -1.31
CA ARG A 31 8.50 -10.36 -1.20
C ARG A 31 8.63 -8.96 -1.78
N GLN A 32 9.39 -8.11 -1.09
CA GLN A 32 9.78 -6.81 -1.60
C GLN A 32 10.87 -6.96 -2.69
N LEU A 33 10.88 -6.06 -3.67
CA LEU A 33 11.89 -6.09 -4.72
C LEU A 33 13.24 -5.62 -4.19
N SER A 34 13.25 -4.50 -3.46
CA SER A 34 14.47 -3.88 -2.94
C SER A 34 14.17 -2.93 -1.78
N TYR A 35 15.20 -2.71 -0.92
CA TYR A 35 15.27 -1.62 0.04
C TYR A 35 16.45 -0.72 -0.35
N THR A 36 16.20 0.47 -0.84
CA THR A 36 17.25 1.37 -1.33
C THR A 36 16.82 2.83 -1.32
N ARG A 37 17.78 3.74 -1.31
CA ARG A 37 17.58 5.17 -1.54
C ARG A 37 17.57 5.49 -3.03
N VAL A 38 16.54 5.06 -3.72
CA VAL A 38 16.29 5.40 -5.11
C VAL A 38 14.88 5.94 -5.23
N ASP A 39 14.74 7.05 -5.92
CA ASP A 39 13.48 7.73 -6.16
C ASP A 39 13.48 8.36 -7.56
N PRO A 40 13.03 7.65 -8.59
CA PRO A 40 13.07 8.15 -9.95
C PRO A 40 12.08 9.30 -10.24
N LEU A 41 11.18 9.62 -9.31
CA LEU A 41 10.32 10.82 -9.41
C LEU A 41 11.02 12.04 -8.84
N MET A 42 11.40 11.99 -7.56
CA MET A 42 11.93 13.16 -6.88
C MET A 42 13.41 13.44 -7.18
N THR A 43 14.18 12.38 -7.49
CA THR A 43 15.64 12.49 -7.76
C THR A 43 16.05 11.61 -8.93
N PRO A 44 15.51 11.85 -10.14
CA PRO A 44 15.85 11.04 -11.31
C PRO A 44 17.36 11.09 -11.60
N GLY A 45 17.94 9.92 -11.87
CA GLY A 45 19.37 9.76 -12.15
C GLY A 45 20.29 9.83 -10.94
N ALA A 46 19.76 10.04 -9.73
CA ALA A 46 20.56 10.22 -8.51
C ALA A 46 20.09 9.36 -7.36
N VAL A 47 20.85 9.36 -6.26
CA VAL A 47 20.48 8.71 -5.01
C VAL A 47 19.38 9.55 -4.33
N GLY A 48 18.32 8.88 -3.89
CA GLY A 48 17.16 9.50 -3.24
C GLY A 48 17.43 10.02 -1.82
N PRO A 49 16.47 10.77 -1.24
CA PRO A 49 16.66 11.41 0.07
C PRO A 49 16.61 10.44 1.25
N HIS A 50 15.85 9.36 1.16
CA HIS A 50 15.67 8.34 2.21
C HIS A 50 15.44 6.94 1.61
N VAL A 51 15.50 5.92 2.45
CA VAL A 51 15.34 4.53 2.00
C VAL A 51 13.89 4.23 1.73
N HIS A 52 13.62 3.60 0.59
CA HIS A 52 12.30 3.14 0.19
C HIS A 52 12.19 1.61 0.20
N ASN A 53 10.99 1.16 0.44
CA ASN A 53 10.52 -0.19 0.21
C ASN A 53 9.86 -0.24 -1.18
N ILE A 54 10.38 -1.08 -2.07
CA ILE A 54 10.06 -1.06 -3.50
C ILE A 54 9.41 -2.35 -3.95
N VAL A 55 8.39 -2.20 -4.81
CA VAL A 55 7.56 -3.26 -5.38
C VAL A 55 7.35 -2.99 -6.87
N GLY A 56 7.34 -4.03 -7.67
CA GLY A 56 6.98 -3.96 -9.08
C GLY A 56 8.07 -4.44 -10.03
N ALA A 57 8.33 -3.69 -11.08
CA ALA A 57 9.23 -4.04 -12.17
C ALA A 57 10.67 -4.26 -11.75
N SER A 58 11.29 -5.34 -12.22
CA SER A 58 12.67 -5.75 -11.84
C SER A 58 13.73 -4.71 -12.19
N ASN A 59 13.53 -3.93 -13.23
CA ASN A 59 14.46 -2.90 -13.67
C ASN A 59 14.30 -1.55 -12.97
N PHE A 60 13.58 -1.50 -11.83
CA PHE A 60 13.53 -0.30 -11.00
C PHE A 60 14.93 0.23 -10.72
N GLY A 61 15.13 1.52 -10.99
CA GLY A 61 16.40 2.20 -10.79
C GLY A 61 16.22 3.71 -10.93
N PRO A 62 17.28 4.51 -10.71
CA PRO A 62 17.20 5.97 -10.71
C PRO A 62 16.74 6.57 -12.06
N ASP A 63 17.00 5.86 -13.16
CA ASP A 63 16.67 6.31 -14.52
C ASP A 63 15.35 5.71 -15.03
N THR A 64 14.59 5.03 -14.20
CA THR A 64 13.36 4.34 -14.59
C THR A 64 12.19 5.30 -14.62
N THR A 65 12.14 6.12 -15.64
CA THR A 65 11.17 7.23 -15.77
C THR A 65 10.17 7.05 -16.90
N SER A 66 10.30 6.01 -17.74
CA SER A 66 9.39 5.81 -18.87
C SER A 66 8.70 4.44 -18.84
N PRO A 67 7.45 4.35 -19.30
CA PRO A 67 6.71 3.07 -19.37
C PRO A 67 7.34 2.06 -20.32
N GLU A 68 8.03 2.53 -21.36
CA GLU A 68 8.73 1.66 -22.30
C GLU A 68 9.88 0.93 -21.61
N VAL A 69 10.63 1.61 -20.76
CA VAL A 69 11.69 1.01 -19.95
C VAL A 69 11.10 0.00 -18.99
N LEU A 70 10.01 0.36 -18.29
CA LEU A 70 9.35 -0.54 -17.35
C LEU A 70 8.87 -1.83 -18.03
N GLN A 71 8.26 -1.74 -19.20
CA GLN A 71 7.78 -2.91 -19.93
C GLN A 71 8.90 -3.85 -20.39
N GLN A 72 10.15 -3.41 -20.45
CA GLN A 72 11.32 -4.24 -20.74
C GLN A 72 11.81 -5.06 -19.54
N SER A 73 11.24 -4.85 -18.35
CA SER A 73 11.59 -5.63 -17.16
C SER A 73 11.37 -7.12 -17.38
N LYS A 74 12.32 -7.94 -16.94
CA LYS A 74 12.21 -9.40 -17.04
C LYS A 74 11.05 -9.95 -16.25
N CYS A 75 10.77 -9.35 -15.09
CA CYS A 75 9.70 -9.76 -14.20
C CYS A 75 9.13 -8.56 -13.42
N SER A 76 8.03 -8.82 -12.72
CA SER A 76 7.50 -7.97 -11.66
C SER A 76 7.48 -8.75 -10.35
N SER A 77 7.78 -8.10 -9.24
CA SER A 77 7.59 -8.70 -7.90
C SER A 77 6.11 -8.80 -7.51
N THR A 78 5.20 -8.24 -8.31
CA THR A 78 3.76 -8.47 -8.20
C THR A 78 3.37 -9.76 -8.93
N MET A 79 2.32 -10.44 -8.44
CA MET A 79 1.89 -11.71 -9.05
C MET A 79 1.27 -11.55 -10.44
N VAL A 80 0.84 -10.35 -10.83
CA VAL A 80 0.34 -10.05 -12.18
C VAL A 80 1.50 -9.53 -13.01
N GLN A 81 2.06 -10.36 -13.89
CA GLN A 81 3.29 -10.04 -14.63
C GLN A 81 3.12 -8.96 -15.71
N ASP A 82 1.91 -8.65 -16.13
CA ASP A 82 1.58 -7.51 -16.99
C ASP A 82 1.60 -6.17 -16.25
N ASP A 83 1.59 -6.20 -14.92
CA ASP A 83 1.83 -5.03 -14.07
C ASP A 83 3.34 -4.85 -13.86
N LYS A 84 3.95 -4.08 -14.72
CA LYS A 84 5.33 -3.59 -14.60
C LYS A 84 5.38 -2.20 -13.98
N SER A 85 4.33 -1.76 -13.31
CA SER A 85 4.36 -0.54 -12.53
C SER A 85 5.37 -0.62 -11.40
N ILE A 86 5.77 0.53 -10.90
CA ILE A 86 6.58 0.61 -9.70
C ILE A 86 5.79 1.35 -8.64
N TYR A 87 5.86 0.79 -7.43
CA TYR A 87 5.24 1.34 -6.23
C TYR A 87 6.31 1.37 -5.15
N TRP A 88 6.45 2.50 -4.46
CA TRP A 88 7.39 2.58 -3.34
C TRP A 88 6.87 3.47 -2.22
N SER A 89 7.45 3.32 -1.06
CA SER A 89 7.11 4.05 0.17
C SER A 89 8.31 4.10 1.09
N PRO A 90 8.37 5.02 2.07
CA PRO A 90 9.41 5.02 3.08
C PRO A 90 9.51 3.68 3.79
N LEU A 91 10.74 3.20 4.00
CA LEU A 91 11.00 1.99 4.76
C LEU A 91 10.70 2.23 6.24
N LEU A 92 10.09 1.25 6.90
CA LEU A 92 9.87 1.28 8.34
C LEU A 92 11.04 0.64 9.07
N TYR A 93 11.60 1.36 10.06
CA TYR A 93 12.65 0.87 10.93
C TYR A 93 12.13 0.61 12.34
N TYR A 94 12.67 -0.43 12.96
CA TYR A 94 12.56 -0.65 14.39
C TYR A 94 13.68 0.09 15.12
N ASN A 95 13.32 0.84 16.16
CA ASN A 95 14.25 1.54 17.04
C ASN A 95 14.61 0.63 18.23
N HIS A 96 15.87 0.21 18.36
CA HIS A 96 16.33 -0.64 19.46
C HIS A 96 16.45 0.08 20.81
N GLY A 97 16.30 1.41 20.83
CA GLY A 97 16.37 2.23 22.06
C GLY A 97 17.78 2.53 22.56
N ASN A 98 18.79 2.02 21.87
CA ASN A 98 20.23 2.22 22.15
C ASN A 98 20.90 3.09 21.08
N GLY A 99 20.13 3.79 20.25
CA GLY A 99 20.63 4.59 19.12
C GLY A 99 20.86 3.79 17.85
N SER A 100 20.43 2.53 17.81
CA SER A 100 20.50 1.72 16.59
C SER A 100 19.13 1.35 16.04
N TYR A 101 19.08 1.08 14.72
CA TYR A 101 17.86 0.84 13.96
C TYR A 101 18.04 -0.33 13.02
N SER A 102 17.00 -1.11 12.81
CA SER A 102 16.97 -2.16 11.79
C SER A 102 15.65 -2.16 11.01
N PRO A 103 15.64 -2.53 9.71
CA PRO A 103 14.41 -2.61 8.93
C PRO A 103 13.41 -3.58 9.56
N VAL A 104 12.12 -3.25 9.47
CA VAL A 104 11.05 -4.20 9.75
C VAL A 104 10.64 -4.86 8.44
N ILE A 105 10.73 -6.18 8.39
CA ILE A 105 10.38 -6.94 7.19
C ILE A 105 8.89 -6.82 6.91
N SER A 106 8.53 -6.66 5.64
CA SER A 106 7.13 -6.44 5.26
C SER A 106 6.72 -7.26 4.03
N SER A 107 5.42 -7.46 3.90
CA SER A 107 4.76 -7.79 2.64
C SER A 107 3.85 -6.65 2.22
N THR A 108 3.52 -6.59 0.93
CA THR A 108 2.67 -5.53 0.39
C THR A 108 1.48 -6.10 -0.35
N ARG A 109 0.34 -5.44 -0.23
CA ARG A 109 -0.83 -5.64 -1.07
C ARG A 109 -1.16 -4.34 -1.77
N ILE A 110 -1.56 -4.43 -3.01
CA ILE A 110 -1.97 -3.30 -3.82
C ILE A 110 -3.40 -3.54 -4.24
N TYR A 111 -4.29 -2.68 -3.80
CA TYR A 111 -5.70 -2.71 -4.12
C TYR A 111 -5.98 -1.71 -5.24
N TYR A 112 -6.78 -2.10 -6.18
CA TYR A 112 -7.33 -1.24 -7.21
C TYR A 112 -8.84 -1.18 -7.04
N PHE A 113 -9.35 -0.09 -6.47
CA PHE A 113 -10.79 0.14 -6.33
C PHE A 113 -11.33 0.77 -7.62
N LEU A 114 -12.34 0.13 -8.18
CA LEU A 114 -12.95 0.50 -9.46
C LEU A 114 -14.28 1.26 -9.24
N LYS A 115 -14.32 2.13 -8.24
CA LYS A 115 -15.51 2.89 -7.89
C LYS A 115 -15.80 3.95 -8.94
N PRO A 116 -17.01 3.95 -9.56
CA PRO A 116 -17.37 4.94 -10.58
C PRO A 116 -17.44 6.35 -9.98
N GLY A 117 -16.98 7.35 -10.73
CA GLY A 117 -17.08 8.75 -10.31
C GLY A 117 -18.53 9.21 -10.19
N ASN A 118 -18.88 9.92 -9.11
CA ASN A 118 -20.24 10.38 -8.82
C ASN A 118 -21.29 9.26 -8.91
N GLY A 119 -20.88 8.03 -8.64
CA GLY A 119 -21.72 6.83 -8.72
C GLY A 119 -22.00 6.30 -10.12
N THR A 120 -21.67 7.03 -11.18
CA THR A 120 -22.02 6.67 -12.57
C THR A 120 -20.92 6.91 -13.59
N THR A 121 -19.99 7.83 -13.35
CA THR A 121 -18.90 8.12 -14.30
C THR A 121 -17.91 6.95 -14.35
N PRO A 122 -17.70 6.32 -15.51
CA PRO A 122 -16.79 5.17 -15.61
C PRO A 122 -15.37 5.51 -15.14
N VAL A 123 -14.75 4.56 -14.46
CA VAL A 123 -13.34 4.63 -14.10
C VAL A 123 -12.51 4.48 -15.37
N LYS A 124 -11.56 5.37 -15.58
CA LYS A 124 -10.59 5.31 -16.70
C LYS A 124 -9.31 4.60 -16.25
N ALA A 125 -8.73 3.80 -17.10
CA ALA A 125 -7.38 3.29 -16.89
C ALA A 125 -6.39 4.45 -16.79
N PHE A 126 -5.35 4.29 -15.97
CA PHE A 126 -4.24 5.24 -15.97
C PHE A 126 -3.61 5.29 -17.35
N PRO A 127 -3.37 6.47 -17.90
CA PRO A 127 -2.71 6.58 -19.20
C PRO A 127 -1.25 6.13 -19.11
N LYS A 128 -0.70 5.75 -20.25
CA LYS A 128 0.70 5.37 -20.36
C LYS A 128 1.61 6.52 -19.93
N GLY A 129 2.59 6.23 -19.08
CA GLY A 129 3.52 7.24 -18.54
C GLY A 129 2.98 8.04 -17.36
N PHE A 130 1.78 7.73 -16.88
CA PHE A 130 1.20 8.36 -15.71
C PHE A 130 2.02 8.07 -14.46
N ARG A 131 2.17 9.08 -13.62
CA ARG A 131 2.87 8.98 -12.33
C ARG A 131 2.21 9.87 -11.29
N MET A 132 2.31 9.53 -10.03
CA MET A 132 1.72 10.31 -8.94
C MET A 132 2.33 9.98 -7.58
N LEU A 133 2.19 10.94 -6.67
CA LEU A 133 2.40 10.76 -5.23
C LEU A 133 1.07 10.65 -4.50
N GLY A 134 1.10 10.02 -3.32
CA GLY A 134 -0.03 9.98 -2.39
C GLY A 134 0.43 9.98 -0.93
N GLY A 135 -0.50 10.21 0.00
CA GLY A 135 -0.19 10.26 1.42
C GLY A 135 0.53 11.52 1.89
N GLY A 136 1.25 11.43 2.99
CA GLY A 136 1.90 12.54 3.68
C GLY A 136 2.96 13.28 2.88
N TYR A 137 3.59 14.25 3.53
CA TYR A 137 4.70 15.00 2.97
C TYR A 137 6.02 14.39 3.44
N ALA A 138 7.07 14.43 2.63
CA ALA A 138 8.33 13.76 2.95
C ALA A 138 9.19 14.51 4.00
N ASP A 139 9.03 15.83 4.12
CA ASP A 139 9.93 16.74 4.83
C ASP A 139 9.24 17.73 5.79
N HIS A 140 7.92 17.71 5.87
CA HIS A 140 7.15 18.54 6.80
C HIS A 140 5.85 17.85 7.22
N ARG A 141 5.21 18.37 8.25
CA ARG A 141 3.88 17.99 8.72
C ARG A 141 2.93 19.18 8.58
N PRO A 142 1.63 18.97 8.43
CA PRO A 142 0.65 20.06 8.51
C PRO A 142 0.83 20.88 9.79
N GLN A 143 0.43 22.15 9.78
CA GLN A 143 0.47 22.99 10.97
C GLN A 143 -0.43 22.44 12.08
N GLU A 144 -1.53 21.82 11.70
CA GLU A 144 -2.41 21.12 12.62
C GLU A 144 -2.49 19.64 12.20
N TYR A 145 -2.27 18.76 13.15
CA TYR A 145 -2.45 17.32 12.98
C TYR A 145 -3.04 16.73 14.26
N PRO A 146 -3.72 15.59 14.18
CA PRO A 146 -4.46 15.04 15.29
C PRO A 146 -3.55 14.69 16.46
N PRO A 147 -4.03 14.86 17.71
CA PRO A 147 -3.34 14.33 18.88
C PRO A 147 -3.25 12.80 18.79
N ARG A 148 -2.36 12.20 19.57
CA ARG A 148 -2.31 10.75 19.72
C ARG A 148 -3.65 10.24 20.27
N GLY A 149 -4.14 9.12 19.78
CA GLY A 149 -5.40 8.51 20.19
C GLY A 149 -6.29 8.12 18.98
N GLU A 150 -7.47 7.59 19.25
CA GLU A 150 -8.47 7.32 18.23
C GLU A 150 -9.16 8.61 17.81
N LEU A 151 -9.41 8.74 16.50
CA LEU A 151 -10.16 9.85 15.95
C LEU A 151 -11.61 9.45 15.71
N THR A 152 -12.54 10.36 15.97
CA THR A 152 -13.91 10.21 15.49
C THR A 152 -13.94 10.30 13.95
N TYR A 153 -15.04 9.86 13.35
CA TYR A 153 -15.22 9.98 11.91
C TYR A 153 -15.14 11.45 11.45
N GLU A 154 -15.77 12.37 12.18
CA GLU A 154 -15.76 13.80 11.88
C GLU A 154 -14.36 14.40 11.98
N GLN A 155 -13.58 14.00 12.99
CA GLN A 155 -12.19 14.41 13.12
C GLN A 155 -11.34 13.92 11.93
N GLN A 156 -11.56 12.68 11.47
CA GLN A 156 -10.86 12.16 10.31
C GLN A 156 -11.21 12.92 9.03
N GLN A 157 -12.49 13.27 8.84
CA GLN A 157 -12.93 14.02 7.65
C GLN A 157 -12.41 15.47 7.65
N ALA A 158 -12.08 16.03 8.81
CA ALA A 158 -11.51 17.36 8.94
C ALA A 158 -10.00 17.42 8.71
N LEU A 159 -9.32 16.26 8.60
CA LEU A 159 -7.88 16.22 8.34
C LEU A 159 -7.55 16.73 6.94
N ASP A 160 -6.31 17.21 6.77
CA ASP A 160 -5.70 17.36 5.46
C ASP A 160 -5.93 16.06 4.65
N PRO A 161 -6.44 16.12 3.41
CA PRO A 161 -6.75 14.94 2.60
C PRO A 161 -5.56 13.98 2.43
N ARG A 162 -4.33 14.48 2.40
CA ARG A 162 -3.11 13.66 2.33
C ARG A 162 -2.89 12.89 3.62
N ILE A 163 -3.13 13.51 4.76
CA ILE A 163 -3.04 12.87 6.09
C ILE A 163 -4.20 11.89 6.29
N ASN A 164 -5.41 12.27 5.89
CA ASN A 164 -6.57 11.35 5.93
C ASN A 164 -6.38 10.11 5.06
N ALA A 165 -5.53 10.16 4.04
CA ALA A 165 -5.22 9.00 3.19
C ALA A 165 -4.34 7.94 3.88
N ILE A 166 -3.67 8.29 5.00
CA ILE A 166 -2.78 7.39 5.74
C ILE A 166 -3.60 6.61 6.77
N LYS A 167 -3.40 5.29 6.80
CA LYS A 167 -4.09 4.37 7.71
C LYS A 167 -3.08 3.46 8.39
N TRP A 168 -2.83 3.71 9.67
CA TRP A 168 -2.03 2.83 10.52
C TRP A 168 -2.92 1.96 11.38
N GLY A 169 -2.49 0.74 11.61
CA GLY A 169 -3.16 -0.21 12.47
C GLY A 169 -2.17 -1.16 13.14
N CYS A 170 -2.68 -1.89 14.11
CA CYS A 170 -1.95 -2.89 14.85
C CYS A 170 -2.82 -4.13 14.96
N SER A 171 -2.32 -5.26 14.47
CA SER A 171 -2.99 -6.54 14.65
C SER A 171 -2.34 -7.33 15.78
N ALA A 172 -3.15 -8.12 16.49
CA ALA A 172 -2.65 -9.10 17.45
C ALA A 172 -1.71 -10.08 16.76
N GLY A 173 -0.56 -10.31 17.38
CA GLY A 173 0.57 -10.95 16.77
C GLY A 173 0.35 -12.31 16.15
N ALA A 174 0.81 -12.44 14.94
CA ALA A 174 1.07 -13.73 14.33
C ALA A 174 2.25 -14.47 15.00
N VAL A 175 3.07 -13.78 15.79
CA VAL A 175 4.36 -14.28 16.30
C VAL A 175 4.20 -14.99 17.65
N GLN A 176 3.18 -14.75 18.44
CA GLN A 176 3.03 -15.38 19.76
C GLN A 176 1.74 -16.15 19.98
N GLY A 177 0.99 -16.44 18.96
CA GLY A 177 -0.09 -17.44 18.99
C GLY A 177 -1.32 -17.14 19.87
N GLU A 178 -1.33 -16.04 20.57
CA GLU A 178 -2.36 -15.70 21.53
C GLU A 178 -2.96 -14.33 21.19
N GLY A 179 -4.19 -14.35 20.73
CA GLY A 179 -4.92 -13.22 20.14
C GLY A 179 -5.27 -12.05 21.06
N ASN A 180 -4.43 -11.67 21.99
CA ASN A 180 -4.67 -10.60 22.94
C ASN A 180 -3.71 -9.41 22.83
N GLY A 181 -2.83 -9.39 21.85
CA GLY A 181 -2.04 -8.20 21.54
C GLY A 181 -2.96 -7.10 21.01
N GLY A 182 -2.82 -5.91 21.49
CA GLY A 182 -3.69 -4.78 21.20
C GLY A 182 -3.96 -4.59 19.72
N SER A 183 -5.20 -4.80 19.34
CA SER A 183 -5.69 -4.46 18.01
C SER A 183 -6.07 -3.00 18.03
N LEU A 184 -5.31 -2.17 17.32
CA LEU A 184 -5.73 -0.81 17.02
C LEU A 184 -6.40 -0.78 15.65
N PRO A 185 -7.54 -0.13 15.51
CA PRO A 185 -8.21 0.03 14.22
C PRO A 185 -7.28 0.72 13.22
N GLY A 186 -7.28 0.28 11.97
CA GLY A 186 -6.53 0.90 10.87
C GLY A 186 -7.11 2.24 10.39
N GLN A 187 -7.54 3.09 11.33
CA GLN A 187 -8.23 4.35 11.02
C GLN A 187 -7.43 5.59 11.43
N ARG A 188 -6.29 5.42 12.06
CA ARG A 188 -5.48 6.51 12.57
C ARG A 188 -4.34 6.85 11.60
N PRO A 189 -3.98 8.13 11.43
CA PRO A 189 -2.94 8.52 10.49
C PRO A 189 -1.52 8.40 11.05
N TYR A 190 -1.31 7.88 12.26
CA TYR A 190 -0.01 7.80 12.92
C TYR A 190 0.32 6.41 13.45
N LEU A 191 1.62 6.13 13.55
CA LEU A 191 2.20 4.87 13.99
C LEU A 191 1.62 4.40 15.34
N PRO A 192 1.35 3.09 15.51
CA PRO A 192 0.75 2.55 16.73
C PRO A 192 1.78 2.35 17.86
N ASN A 193 2.66 3.33 18.09
CA ASN A 193 3.64 3.32 19.17
C ASN A 193 3.01 3.37 20.58
N ASP A 194 1.72 3.69 20.65
CA ASP A 194 0.91 3.77 21.87
C ASP A 194 -0.07 2.58 22.02
N ALA A 195 0.17 1.47 21.31
CA ALA A 195 -0.67 0.27 21.42
C ALA A 195 -0.68 -0.27 22.85
N PRO A 196 -1.85 -0.37 23.53
CA PRO A 196 -1.91 -0.61 24.98
C PRO A 196 -1.43 -2.03 25.36
N ASN A 197 -1.54 -2.99 24.44
CA ASN A 197 -1.14 -4.38 24.69
C ASN A 197 -0.04 -4.86 23.73
N GLY A 198 0.71 -3.91 23.16
CA GLY A 198 1.72 -4.22 22.15
C GLY A 198 1.15 -4.43 20.76
N CYS A 199 2.02 -4.71 19.81
CA CYS A 199 1.70 -4.86 18.40
C CYS A 199 2.54 -5.96 17.77
N GLY A 200 1.91 -7.03 17.33
CA GLY A 200 2.61 -8.15 16.70
C GLY A 200 2.75 -7.99 15.18
N VAL A 201 1.80 -7.29 14.54
CA VAL A 201 1.88 -6.92 13.14
C VAL A 201 1.46 -5.46 13.01
N VAL A 202 2.34 -4.63 12.48
CA VAL A 202 2.02 -3.23 12.16
C VAL A 202 1.46 -3.19 10.75
N ASN A 203 0.27 -2.60 10.62
CA ASN A 203 -0.35 -2.38 9.33
C ASN A 203 -0.20 -0.92 8.92
N ALA A 204 0.23 -0.68 7.70
CA ALA A 204 0.26 0.64 7.09
C ALA A 204 -0.47 0.61 5.76
N GLY A 205 -1.45 1.47 5.58
CA GLY A 205 -2.14 1.63 4.32
C GLY A 205 -2.16 3.08 3.88
N VAL A 206 -1.95 3.33 2.60
CA VAL A 206 -2.05 4.67 2.04
C VAL A 206 -2.86 4.63 0.76
N PHE A 207 -3.88 5.47 0.70
CA PHE A 207 -4.64 5.72 -0.53
C PHE A 207 -3.88 6.70 -1.41
N PHE A 208 -3.81 6.40 -2.69
CA PHE A 208 -3.43 7.38 -3.71
C PHE A 208 -4.64 8.26 -4.07
N PRO A 209 -4.41 9.50 -4.51
CA PRO A 209 -5.49 10.31 -5.08
C PRO A 209 -6.01 9.67 -6.37
N SER A 210 -7.33 9.78 -6.60
CA SER A 210 -7.98 9.08 -7.72
C SER A 210 -8.74 9.99 -8.69
N CYS A 211 -8.67 11.29 -8.48
CA CYS A 211 -9.31 12.28 -9.35
C CYS A 211 -8.24 13.10 -10.08
N GLY A 212 -8.20 13.04 -11.41
CA GLY A 212 -7.20 13.71 -12.22
C GLY A 212 -7.77 14.82 -13.10
N ASP A 213 -6.89 15.74 -13.52
CA ASP A 213 -7.18 16.85 -14.44
C ASP A 213 -6.88 16.52 -15.91
N GLY A 214 -6.29 15.36 -16.18
CA GLY A 214 -5.93 14.87 -17.52
C GLY A 214 -4.45 14.97 -17.86
N ARG A 215 -3.64 15.64 -17.05
CA ARG A 215 -2.18 15.61 -17.19
C ARG A 215 -1.63 14.25 -16.72
N LEU A 216 -0.47 13.89 -17.25
CA LEU A 216 0.24 12.66 -16.84
C LEU A 216 1.05 12.86 -15.57
N ASP A 217 1.42 14.11 -15.29
CA ASP A 217 2.29 14.51 -14.19
C ASP A 217 2.15 16.02 -13.91
N SER A 218 2.72 16.48 -12.81
CA SER A 218 2.91 17.88 -12.43
C SER A 218 4.27 18.05 -11.76
N ASP A 219 4.75 19.28 -11.63
CA ASP A 219 6.08 19.59 -11.06
C ASP A 219 6.28 19.02 -9.65
N ASP A 220 5.21 18.91 -8.88
CA ASP A 220 5.18 18.33 -7.52
C ASP A 220 4.71 16.88 -7.50
N HIS A 221 4.50 16.25 -8.65
CA HIS A 221 3.98 14.89 -8.85
C HIS A 221 2.64 14.61 -8.12
N PHE A 222 1.97 15.65 -7.65
CA PHE A 222 0.69 15.58 -6.93
C PHE A 222 -0.38 16.53 -7.49
N GLY A 223 -0.01 17.71 -7.96
CA GLY A 223 -0.92 18.80 -8.34
C GLY A 223 -1.88 18.50 -9.49
N HIS A 224 -1.61 17.49 -10.31
CA HIS A 224 -2.48 16.99 -11.37
C HIS A 224 -3.54 15.97 -10.84
N MET A 225 -3.45 15.64 -9.55
CA MET A 225 -4.34 14.69 -8.87
C MET A 225 -4.96 15.32 -7.63
N ARG A 226 -6.15 14.82 -7.24
CA ARG A 226 -6.81 15.16 -5.98
C ARG A 226 -7.50 13.93 -5.40
N TYR A 227 -7.65 13.91 -4.09
CA TYR A 227 -8.54 12.96 -3.42
C TYR A 227 -10.00 13.32 -3.71
N PRO A 228 -10.91 12.33 -3.77
CA PRO A 228 -12.33 12.58 -3.79
C PRO A 228 -12.77 13.43 -2.59
N VAL A 229 -13.78 14.27 -2.76
CA VAL A 229 -14.28 15.18 -1.71
C VAL A 229 -15.03 14.46 -0.59
N ASP A 230 -15.43 13.23 -0.82
CA ASP A 230 -16.11 12.33 0.11
C ASP A 230 -15.19 11.30 0.77
N GLY A 231 -13.89 11.59 0.81
CA GLY A 231 -12.87 10.78 1.49
C GLY A 231 -11.90 10.09 0.52
N PRO A 232 -10.79 9.55 1.04
CA PRO A 232 -9.69 9.07 0.19
C PRO A 232 -10.07 7.89 -0.73
N ASN A 233 -11.08 7.09 -0.35
CA ASN A 233 -11.66 6.03 -1.19
C ASN A 233 -13.07 6.39 -1.68
N GLY A 234 -13.37 7.68 -1.85
CA GLY A 234 -14.67 8.18 -2.23
C GLY A 234 -14.96 8.08 -3.73
N TYR A 235 -16.17 8.53 -4.08
CA TYR A 235 -16.71 8.53 -5.45
C TYR A 235 -16.57 9.89 -6.13
N ASN A 236 -16.67 10.99 -5.34
CA ASN A 236 -16.96 12.32 -5.85
C ASN A 236 -15.68 13.11 -6.14
N CYS A 237 -15.37 13.23 -7.41
CA CYS A 237 -14.26 14.06 -7.86
C CYS A 237 -14.60 15.55 -7.84
N PRO A 238 -13.67 16.43 -7.41
CA PRO A 238 -13.85 17.86 -7.52
C PRO A 238 -13.90 18.32 -8.99
N THR A 239 -14.58 19.42 -9.27
CA THR A 239 -14.74 19.93 -10.64
C THR A 239 -13.41 20.27 -11.33
N SER A 240 -12.38 20.60 -10.56
CA SER A 240 -11.04 20.86 -11.07
C SER A 240 -10.30 19.61 -11.57
N HIS A 241 -10.70 18.41 -11.08
CA HIS A 241 -10.09 17.13 -11.41
C HIS A 241 -11.19 16.10 -11.71
N PRO A 242 -11.91 16.25 -12.83
CA PRO A 242 -13.15 15.52 -13.07
C PRO A 242 -12.95 14.06 -13.52
N ILE A 243 -11.71 13.64 -13.83
CA ILE A 243 -11.44 12.30 -14.35
C ILE A 243 -11.27 11.34 -13.19
N LYS A 244 -12.15 10.33 -13.11
CA LYS A 244 -12.02 9.26 -12.11
C LYS A 244 -11.11 8.16 -12.63
N TYR A 245 -10.00 7.93 -11.92
CA TYR A 245 -9.09 6.78 -12.06
C TYR A 245 -9.38 5.73 -10.98
N PRO A 246 -8.83 4.50 -11.10
CA PRO A 246 -8.86 3.56 -9.99
C PRO A 246 -8.25 4.20 -8.73
N THR A 247 -8.86 4.00 -7.58
CA THR A 247 -8.20 4.35 -6.33
C THR A 247 -7.23 3.23 -5.99
N ILE A 248 -5.93 3.52 -6.02
CA ILE A 248 -4.93 2.58 -5.52
C ILE A 248 -4.85 2.74 -4.00
N PHE A 249 -4.80 1.60 -3.30
CA PHE A 249 -4.48 1.55 -1.88
C PHE A 249 -3.31 0.59 -1.70
N MET A 250 -2.20 1.11 -1.21
CA MET A 250 -1.00 0.33 -0.94
C MET A 250 -0.95 0.00 0.54
N GLU A 251 -0.99 -1.29 0.86
CA GLU A 251 -1.04 -1.79 2.23
C GLU A 251 0.21 -2.62 2.53
N HIS A 252 0.92 -2.24 3.58
CA HIS A 252 2.05 -2.98 4.12
C HIS A 252 1.67 -3.71 5.41
N PHE A 253 2.15 -4.93 5.52
CA PHE A 253 2.12 -5.72 6.75
C PHE A 253 3.57 -5.88 7.21
N TYR A 254 3.92 -5.20 8.27
CA TYR A 254 5.24 -5.27 8.87
C TYR A 254 5.26 -6.32 9.98
N PHE A 255 6.27 -7.16 9.98
CA PHE A 255 6.44 -8.29 10.89
C PHE A 255 7.69 -8.07 11.75
N PRO A 256 7.55 -7.48 12.95
CA PRO A 256 8.68 -7.34 13.87
C PRO A 256 9.30 -8.71 14.18
N ALA A 257 10.62 -8.80 14.10
CA ALA A 257 11.36 -10.00 14.43
C ALA A 257 11.45 -10.20 15.95
N GLU A 258 11.90 -11.39 16.40
CA GLU A 258 12.06 -11.68 17.84
C GLU A 258 12.96 -10.68 18.57
N ASN A 259 13.97 -10.16 17.89
CA ASN A 259 14.88 -9.13 18.42
C ASN A 259 14.34 -7.69 18.26
N GLN A 260 13.08 -7.54 17.86
CA GLN A 260 12.34 -6.28 17.71
C GLN A 260 11.09 -6.25 18.62
N PRO A 261 11.23 -6.48 19.94
CA PRO A 261 10.08 -6.56 20.84
C PRO A 261 9.42 -5.20 21.01
N TYR A 262 8.10 -5.18 21.14
CA TYR A 262 7.36 -3.96 21.47
C TYR A 262 7.74 -3.46 22.88
N ARG A 263 8.04 -2.17 22.98
CA ARG A 263 8.34 -1.48 24.24
C ARG A 263 7.27 -0.43 24.52
N ALA A 264 6.62 -0.52 25.68
CA ALA A 264 5.60 0.45 26.08
C ALA A 264 6.21 1.86 26.23
N ASN A 265 5.47 2.88 25.83
CA ASN A 265 5.87 4.29 25.92
C ASN A 265 7.18 4.65 25.17
N ALA A 266 7.48 3.93 24.09
CA ALA A 266 8.64 4.18 23.25
C ALA A 266 8.22 4.33 21.79
N ASP A 267 8.98 5.12 21.02
CA ASP A 267 8.88 5.13 19.56
C ASP A 267 9.57 3.88 19.02
N ASN A 268 8.81 2.78 18.97
CA ASN A 268 9.32 1.48 18.49
C ASN A 268 9.61 1.51 17.00
N TRP A 269 8.82 2.27 16.25
CA TRP A 269 8.91 2.35 14.80
C TRP A 269 9.10 3.78 14.35
N ILE A 270 9.93 3.94 13.34
CA ILE A 270 10.31 5.22 12.75
C ILE A 270 10.41 5.03 11.25
N LEU A 271 9.87 5.95 10.47
CA LEU A 271 10.06 5.95 9.02
C LEU A 271 11.51 6.31 8.63
N SER A 272 11.98 5.83 7.50
CA SER A 272 13.34 6.06 7.00
C SER A 272 13.70 7.54 6.80
N ASN A 273 12.71 8.43 6.71
CA ASN A 273 12.91 9.88 6.69
C ASN A 273 13.05 10.50 8.10
N GLY A 274 13.14 9.67 9.16
CA GLY A 274 13.32 10.08 10.55
C GLY A 274 12.03 10.38 11.30
N ASP A 275 10.85 10.19 10.69
CA ASP A 275 9.56 10.48 11.29
C ASP A 275 9.06 9.36 12.23
N PRO A 276 8.89 9.60 13.55
CA PRO A 276 8.30 8.64 14.47
C PRO A 276 6.78 8.71 14.55
N THR A 277 6.16 9.69 13.89
CA THR A 277 4.70 9.86 13.94
C THR A 277 3.97 8.98 12.94
N GLY A 278 4.57 8.71 11.78
CA GLY A 278 3.93 8.07 10.64
C GLY A 278 3.12 9.01 9.74
N LEU A 279 3.00 10.29 10.10
CA LEU A 279 2.29 11.30 9.30
C LEU A 279 3.00 11.61 7.97
N ASN A 280 4.30 11.31 7.90
CA ASN A 280 5.11 11.48 6.69
C ASN A 280 5.17 10.20 5.83
N MET A 281 4.29 9.24 6.10
CA MET A 281 4.11 8.08 5.21
C MET A 281 3.53 8.56 3.89
N HIS A 282 4.26 8.33 2.82
CA HIS A 282 3.86 8.63 1.45
C HIS A 282 4.01 7.40 0.58
N VAL A 283 3.42 7.45 -0.57
CA VAL A 283 3.48 6.40 -1.58
C VAL A 283 3.64 7.00 -2.95
N ASP A 284 4.39 6.32 -3.78
CA ASP A 284 4.81 6.76 -5.09
C ASP A 284 4.44 5.71 -6.12
N PHE A 285 4.08 6.16 -7.32
CA PHE A 285 3.62 5.30 -8.39
C PHE A 285 4.06 5.80 -9.75
N ILE A 286 4.61 4.90 -10.56
CA ILE A 286 4.78 5.08 -12.01
C ILE A 286 4.03 3.95 -12.71
N ASN A 287 3.12 4.31 -13.61
CA ASN A 287 2.33 3.36 -14.37
C ASN A 287 3.20 2.63 -15.41
N GLY A 288 3.40 1.35 -15.20
CA GLY A 288 4.09 0.44 -16.11
C GLY A 288 3.21 -0.74 -16.53
N TRP A 289 1.91 -0.67 -16.39
CA TRP A 289 0.99 -1.70 -16.87
C TRP A 289 1.13 -1.93 -18.36
N ASN A 290 0.95 -3.18 -18.79
CA ASN A 290 0.49 -3.42 -20.14
C ASN A 290 -0.85 -2.71 -20.31
N GLN A 291 -0.92 -1.72 -21.21
CA GLN A 291 -2.06 -0.82 -21.33
C GLN A 291 -3.35 -1.56 -21.70
N ASP A 292 -3.26 -2.51 -22.62
CA ASP A 292 -4.42 -3.30 -23.05
C ASP A 292 -4.96 -4.15 -21.91
N THR A 293 -4.07 -4.76 -21.11
CA THR A 293 -4.47 -5.52 -19.92
C THR A 293 -5.17 -4.64 -18.90
N LEU A 294 -4.64 -3.46 -18.62
CA LEU A 294 -5.25 -2.53 -17.65
C LEU A 294 -6.62 -2.06 -18.12
N GLU A 295 -6.75 -1.64 -19.39
CA GLU A 295 -8.03 -1.18 -19.97
C GLU A 295 -9.09 -2.28 -19.97
N GLN A 296 -8.72 -3.49 -20.39
CA GLN A 296 -9.62 -4.65 -20.35
C GLN A 296 -10.04 -4.99 -18.92
N THR A 297 -9.13 -4.84 -17.95
CA THR A 297 -9.45 -5.06 -16.53
C THR A 297 -10.49 -4.07 -16.02
N MET A 298 -10.36 -2.78 -16.36
CA MET A 298 -11.36 -1.77 -16.00
C MET A 298 -12.76 -2.10 -16.57
N GLN A 299 -12.81 -2.66 -17.77
CA GLN A 299 -14.06 -2.98 -18.46
C GLN A 299 -14.70 -4.30 -17.99
N GLN A 300 -13.90 -5.31 -17.70
CA GLN A 300 -14.37 -6.69 -17.51
C GLN A 300 -14.39 -7.15 -16.05
N CYS A 301 -13.58 -6.55 -15.18
CA CYS A 301 -13.40 -7.06 -13.83
C CYS A 301 -14.17 -6.28 -12.76
N ASN A 302 -14.91 -5.26 -13.17
CA ASN A 302 -15.85 -4.52 -12.34
C ASN A 302 -17.28 -5.02 -12.57
N THR A 303 -17.53 -6.31 -12.31
CA THR A 303 -18.86 -6.91 -12.52
C THR A 303 -19.40 -7.51 -11.22
N PRO A 304 -20.75 -7.61 -11.06
CA PRO A 304 -21.37 -8.21 -9.87
C PRO A 304 -20.90 -9.63 -9.57
N ASN A 305 -20.41 -10.33 -10.59
CA ASN A 305 -19.96 -11.72 -10.50
C ASN A 305 -18.44 -11.87 -10.38
N ALA A 306 -17.68 -10.77 -10.44
CA ALA A 306 -16.25 -10.83 -10.18
C ALA A 306 -16.04 -11.12 -8.69
N PRO A 307 -15.42 -12.26 -8.33
CA PRO A 307 -15.18 -12.56 -6.93
C PRO A 307 -14.11 -11.64 -6.38
N GLU A 308 -14.40 -11.12 -5.22
CA GLU A 308 -13.51 -10.30 -4.44
C GLU A 308 -12.13 -10.95 -4.28
N GLY A 309 -11.11 -10.28 -4.78
CA GLY A 309 -9.74 -10.70 -4.65
C GLY A 309 -9.31 -11.96 -5.45
N ASP A 310 -10.18 -12.56 -6.25
CA ASP A 310 -9.82 -13.72 -7.07
C ASP A 310 -9.38 -13.27 -8.47
N LEU A 311 -8.08 -13.01 -8.62
CA LEU A 311 -7.49 -12.58 -9.89
C LEU A 311 -7.68 -13.59 -11.02
N GLN A 312 -7.83 -14.89 -10.71
CA GLN A 312 -8.03 -15.93 -11.72
C GLN A 312 -9.38 -15.83 -12.44
N LYS A 313 -10.34 -15.17 -11.80
CA LYS A 313 -11.67 -14.95 -12.39
C LYS A 313 -11.78 -13.64 -13.18
N CYS A 314 -10.73 -12.83 -13.15
CA CYS A 314 -10.58 -11.67 -14.02
C CYS A 314 -9.74 -12.08 -15.22
N ALA A 315 -10.36 -12.38 -16.34
CA ALA A 315 -9.69 -12.97 -17.51
C ALA A 315 -8.47 -12.17 -18.01
N PRO A 316 -8.48 -10.82 -18.07
CA PRO A 316 -7.29 -10.05 -18.42
C PRO A 316 -6.13 -10.29 -17.45
N LEU A 317 -6.36 -10.28 -16.14
CA LEU A 317 -5.32 -10.46 -15.11
C LEU A 317 -4.83 -11.91 -15.05
N ALA A 318 -5.72 -12.88 -15.23
CA ALA A 318 -5.40 -14.30 -15.17
C ALA A 318 -4.37 -14.74 -16.22
N LYS A 319 -4.28 -14.04 -17.36
CA LYS A 319 -3.36 -14.37 -18.46
C LYS A 319 -1.89 -14.24 -18.06
N SER A 320 -1.56 -13.29 -17.18
CA SER A 320 -0.20 -13.01 -16.76
C SER A 320 0.02 -13.27 -15.27
N LEU A 321 -0.91 -13.98 -14.60
CA LEU A 321 -0.82 -14.30 -13.19
C LEU A 321 0.23 -15.38 -12.95
N SER A 322 1.30 -15.06 -12.23
CA SER A 322 2.36 -15.99 -11.86
C SER A 322 2.98 -15.63 -10.49
N VAL A 323 2.62 -16.39 -9.48
CA VAL A 323 3.23 -16.29 -8.14
C VAL A 323 4.70 -16.70 -8.19
N ASP A 324 5.02 -17.78 -8.91
CA ASP A 324 6.39 -18.28 -9.05
C ASP A 324 7.33 -17.25 -9.71
N ALA A 325 6.85 -16.54 -10.74
CA ALA A 325 7.63 -15.46 -11.36
C ALA A 325 7.84 -14.27 -10.40
N ALA A 326 6.81 -13.91 -9.63
CA ALA A 326 6.92 -12.85 -8.64
C ALA A 326 7.90 -13.20 -7.52
N ASP A 327 7.83 -14.41 -6.99
CA ASP A 327 8.70 -14.89 -5.91
C ASP A 327 10.17 -14.98 -6.33
N LYS A 328 10.44 -15.25 -7.60
CA LYS A 328 11.80 -15.34 -8.17
C LYS A 328 12.29 -14.01 -8.73
N CYS A 329 11.47 -12.98 -8.74
CA CYS A 329 11.82 -11.69 -9.32
C CYS A 329 12.89 -10.98 -8.49
N LEU A 330 14.01 -10.66 -9.11
CA LEU A 330 15.14 -9.96 -8.50
C LEU A 330 15.29 -8.56 -9.12
N SER A 331 15.73 -7.61 -8.30
CA SER A 331 16.06 -6.27 -8.77
C SER A 331 17.21 -6.30 -9.77
N GLU A 332 17.08 -5.53 -10.85
CA GLU A 332 18.07 -5.38 -11.92
C GLU A 332 18.61 -3.96 -12.06
N GLY A 333 17.83 -2.96 -11.65
CA GLY A 333 18.24 -1.56 -11.72
C GLY A 333 19.26 -1.19 -10.65
N ASN A 334 20.02 -0.13 -10.90
CA ASN A 334 21.02 0.36 -9.96
C ASN A 334 20.39 0.81 -8.64
N ILE A 335 21.11 0.56 -7.55
CA ILE A 335 20.73 0.89 -6.18
C ILE A 335 21.80 1.75 -5.51
N ALA A 336 21.47 2.42 -4.42
CA ALA A 336 22.44 3.14 -3.59
C ALA A 336 23.45 2.18 -2.96
N ASN A 337 24.75 2.51 -3.05
CA ASN A 337 25.83 1.69 -2.52
C ASN A 337 26.05 1.92 -1.02
N GLU A 338 25.06 1.56 -0.21
CA GLU A 338 25.10 1.74 1.24
C GLU A 338 24.42 0.59 1.98
N ASP A 339 24.70 0.43 3.27
CA ASP A 339 23.98 -0.49 4.14
C ASP A 339 22.71 0.18 4.65
N VAL A 340 21.59 -0.49 4.47
CA VAL A 340 20.28 -0.03 4.96
C VAL A 340 19.86 -0.73 6.26
N GLY A 341 20.77 -1.46 6.90
CA GLY A 341 20.52 -2.16 8.16
C GLY A 341 20.02 -3.60 8.02
N LEU A 342 20.14 -4.21 6.84
CA LEU A 342 19.73 -5.61 6.63
C LEU A 342 20.71 -6.62 7.21
N SER A 343 22.00 -6.31 7.22
CA SER A 343 23.06 -7.18 7.75
C SER A 343 23.31 -6.99 9.24
N ALA A 344 23.19 -5.75 9.71
CA ALA A 344 23.32 -5.36 11.12
C ALA A 344 22.57 -4.05 11.37
N PRO A 345 22.14 -3.77 12.62
CA PRO A 345 21.53 -2.50 12.96
C PRO A 345 22.44 -1.31 12.64
N ILE A 346 21.89 -0.26 12.06
CA ILE A 346 22.58 0.99 11.72
C ILE A 346 22.39 2.03 12.82
N THR A 347 23.31 2.99 12.95
CA THR A 347 23.27 4.04 13.99
C THR A 347 22.67 5.36 13.50
N GLY A 348 22.23 5.43 12.25
CA GLY A 348 21.56 6.58 11.65
C GLY A 348 20.88 6.19 10.36
N PHE A 349 19.83 6.90 10.00
CA PHE A 349 19.11 6.61 8.74
C PHE A 349 19.93 7.11 7.55
N PRO A 350 20.10 6.30 6.50
CA PRO A 350 20.82 6.70 5.29
C PRO A 350 20.23 7.98 4.66
N GLY A 351 21.10 8.85 4.14
CA GLY A 351 20.68 10.05 3.42
C GLY A 351 20.41 11.27 4.29
N CYS A 352 21.00 11.35 5.49
CA CYS A 352 20.80 12.49 6.37
C CYS A 352 19.34 12.66 6.81
N ASN A 353 18.84 11.68 7.52
CA ASN A 353 17.49 11.63 8.04
C ASN A 353 17.51 11.57 9.58
N PRO A 354 17.78 12.69 10.28
CA PRO A 354 17.76 12.70 11.73
C PRO A 354 16.37 12.38 12.25
N TYR A 355 16.32 11.71 13.39
CA TYR A 355 15.08 11.59 14.15
C TYR A 355 14.55 12.99 14.49
N TRP A 356 13.27 13.24 14.22
CA TRP A 356 12.60 14.49 14.57
C TRP A 356 11.34 14.23 15.41
N GLY A 357 11.30 14.87 16.56
CA GLY A 357 10.27 14.64 17.59
C GLY A 357 8.85 14.87 17.07
N TRP A 358 7.89 14.41 17.87
CA TRP A 358 6.46 14.52 17.56
C TRP A 358 6.04 15.97 17.30
N GLU A 359 6.55 16.93 18.07
CA GLU A 359 6.17 18.35 17.98
C GLU A 359 6.84 19.11 16.81
N SER A 360 7.71 18.46 16.06
CA SER A 360 8.40 19.12 14.95
C SER A 360 7.55 19.14 13.70
N HIS A 361 7.28 20.32 13.15
CA HIS A 361 6.53 20.49 11.90
C HIS A 361 7.41 20.37 10.66
N THR A 362 8.70 20.59 10.79
CA THR A 362 9.65 20.53 9.68
C THR A 362 10.79 19.59 10.03
N LYS A 363 11.17 18.77 9.07
CA LYS A 363 12.33 17.88 9.20
C LYS A 363 13.59 18.71 9.47
N PRO A 364 14.39 18.36 10.48
CA PRO A 364 15.63 19.07 10.75
C PRO A 364 16.57 19.02 9.55
N SER A 365 17.16 20.16 9.22
CA SER A 365 18.17 20.22 8.16
C SER A 365 19.43 19.50 8.60
N CYS A 366 20.02 18.74 7.69
CA CYS A 366 21.36 18.18 7.87
C CYS A 366 22.06 18.14 6.52
N LYS A 367 23.37 17.95 6.53
CA LYS A 367 24.14 17.74 5.31
C LYS A 367 24.39 16.26 5.16
N ALA A 368 23.93 15.66 4.06
CA ALA A 368 24.39 14.32 3.69
C ALA A 368 25.92 14.39 3.55
N SER A 369 26.61 13.60 4.36
CA SER A 369 28.08 13.50 4.30
C SER A 369 28.55 12.62 3.13
N ASP A 370 27.60 12.01 2.40
CA ASP A 370 27.87 10.76 1.71
C ASP A 370 27.75 10.95 0.20
N ASN A 371 28.90 10.85 -0.44
CA ASN A 371 28.99 10.60 -1.87
C ASN A 371 28.66 9.12 -2.14
N VAL A 372 27.41 8.73 -1.86
CA VAL A 372 26.94 7.37 -2.11
C VAL A 372 26.77 7.21 -3.62
N GLY A 373 27.50 6.30 -4.21
CA GLY A 373 27.39 5.96 -5.63
C GLY A 373 26.20 5.04 -5.89
N LEU A 374 25.83 4.91 -7.17
CA LEU A 374 24.87 3.92 -7.65
C LEU A 374 25.62 2.69 -8.16
N VAL A 375 25.14 1.50 -7.80
CA VAL A 375 25.77 0.21 -8.18
C VAL A 375 24.70 -0.78 -8.62
N PRO A 376 25.04 -1.75 -9.48
CA PRO A 376 24.17 -2.88 -9.75
C PRO A 376 23.82 -3.63 -8.47
N PRO A 377 22.61 -4.19 -8.35
CA PRO A 377 22.13 -4.83 -7.12
C PRO A 377 22.83 -6.16 -6.78
N SER A 378 23.70 -6.67 -7.65
CA SER A 378 24.37 -7.97 -7.50
C SER A 378 25.17 -8.07 -6.20
N GLY A 379 24.75 -8.94 -5.30
CA GLY A 379 25.50 -9.42 -4.14
C GLY A 379 25.30 -8.69 -2.81
N ARG A 380 24.62 -7.54 -2.75
CA ARG A 380 24.49 -6.79 -1.50
C ARG A 380 23.09 -6.80 -0.85
N TYR A 381 22.05 -7.02 -1.63
CA TYR A 381 20.66 -6.87 -1.15
C TYR A 381 19.82 -8.06 -1.57
N THR A 382 19.93 -9.15 -0.86
CA THR A 382 18.79 -10.06 -0.73
C THR A 382 17.90 -9.48 0.35
N VAL A 383 16.81 -8.86 -0.02
CA VAL A 383 15.70 -8.68 0.93
C VAL A 383 15.42 -10.08 1.48
N PRO A 384 15.45 -10.29 2.80
CA PRO A 384 15.28 -11.61 3.38
C PRO A 384 14.05 -12.30 2.79
N ASP A 385 14.19 -13.57 2.42
CA ASP A 385 13.09 -14.40 1.95
C ASP A 385 12.07 -14.58 3.08
N PHE A 386 11.20 -13.59 3.24
CA PHE A 386 10.07 -13.71 4.12
C PHE A 386 8.93 -14.37 3.34
N LYS A 387 8.90 -15.69 3.33
CA LYS A 387 7.78 -16.44 2.78
C LYS A 387 6.63 -16.39 3.78
N LEU A 388 5.77 -15.40 3.64
CA LEU A 388 4.44 -15.50 4.16
C LEU A 388 3.73 -16.64 3.43
N ASN A 389 3.46 -17.75 4.12
CA ASN A 389 2.47 -18.74 3.71
C ASN A 389 1.06 -18.11 3.83
N LEU A 390 0.84 -16.98 3.16
CA LEU A 390 -0.49 -16.42 3.03
C LEU A 390 -1.24 -17.34 2.07
N PRO A 391 -2.39 -17.91 2.48
CA PRO A 391 -3.26 -18.54 1.53
C PRO A 391 -3.63 -17.50 0.48
N LEU A 392 -3.39 -17.80 -0.79
CA LEU A 392 -3.92 -17.01 -1.90
C LEU A 392 -5.40 -16.76 -1.62
N ALA A 393 -5.84 -15.53 -1.73
CA ALA A 393 -7.25 -15.22 -1.58
C ALA A 393 -8.02 -16.12 -2.58
N GLY A 394 -8.76 -17.11 -2.07
CA GLY A 394 -9.45 -18.12 -2.89
C GLY A 394 -8.89 -19.54 -2.86
N SER A 395 -7.67 -19.81 -2.38
CA SER A 395 -7.19 -21.18 -2.24
C SER A 395 -7.85 -21.85 -1.02
N LYS A 396 -8.67 -22.84 -1.27
CA LYS A 396 -9.13 -23.76 -0.20
C LYS A 396 -7.94 -24.61 0.20
N SER A 397 -7.29 -24.27 1.31
CA SER A 397 -6.33 -25.16 1.96
C SER A 397 -7.00 -26.51 2.24
N LYS A 398 -6.58 -27.55 1.54
CA LYS A 398 -6.85 -28.91 1.96
C LYS A 398 -5.82 -29.25 3.02
N THR A 399 -6.34 -29.53 4.24
CA THR A 399 -5.74 -30.23 5.38
C THR A 399 -4.75 -29.48 6.28
N ALA A 400 -5.12 -29.54 7.50
CA ALA A 400 -4.46 -29.66 8.78
C ALA A 400 -4.61 -28.47 9.73
N SER A 401 -5.25 -28.76 10.87
CA SER A 401 -5.47 -27.97 12.09
C SER A 401 -6.29 -26.68 11.94
N SER A 402 -7.58 -26.86 11.88
CA SER A 402 -8.62 -25.86 11.63
C SER A 402 -8.92 -24.85 12.77
N GLN A 403 -8.20 -24.86 13.88
CA GLN A 403 -8.51 -23.95 15.00
C GLN A 403 -7.65 -22.68 15.06
N LYS A 404 -6.39 -22.70 14.67
CA LYS A 404 -5.51 -21.51 14.76
C LYS A 404 -5.69 -20.50 13.62
N VAL A 405 -6.11 -20.94 12.43
CA VAL A 405 -6.27 -20.07 11.26
C VAL A 405 -7.55 -19.22 11.31
N ARG A 406 -8.57 -19.64 12.05
CA ARG A 406 -9.86 -18.91 12.14
C ARG A 406 -9.78 -17.56 12.85
N SER A 407 -8.89 -17.40 13.82
CA SER A 407 -8.74 -16.13 14.55
C SER A 407 -8.05 -15.04 13.71
N HIS A 408 -7.06 -15.42 12.88
CA HIS A 408 -6.34 -14.47 12.00
C HIS A 408 -7.19 -13.94 10.85
N ALA A 409 -8.03 -14.80 10.27
CA ALA A 409 -8.94 -14.42 9.20
C ALA A 409 -10.03 -13.43 9.67
N ARG A 410 -10.40 -13.48 10.96
CA ARG A 410 -11.43 -12.59 11.52
C ARG A 410 -10.93 -11.17 11.72
N GLY A 411 -9.76 -10.98 12.33
CA GLY A 411 -9.16 -9.65 12.51
C GLY A 411 -8.86 -8.96 11.19
N HIS A 412 -8.41 -9.72 10.20
CA HIS A 412 -8.10 -9.19 8.87
C HIS A 412 -9.35 -8.77 8.08
N ARG A 413 -10.46 -9.53 8.20
CA ARG A 413 -11.73 -9.17 7.56
C ARG A 413 -12.36 -7.92 8.18
N GLU A 414 -12.22 -7.77 9.49
CA GLU A 414 -12.74 -6.62 10.22
C GLU A 414 -11.97 -5.33 9.88
N TRP A 415 -10.66 -5.41 9.68
CA TRP A 415 -9.86 -4.28 9.22
C TRP A 415 -10.18 -3.90 7.77
N GLN A 416 -10.29 -4.89 6.87
CA GLN A 416 -10.69 -4.66 5.48
C GLN A 416 -12.09 -4.07 5.34
N SER A 417 -13.06 -4.52 6.15
CA SER A 417 -14.43 -3.99 6.11
C SER A 417 -14.51 -2.52 6.53
N ARG A 418 -13.59 -2.05 7.37
CA ARG A 418 -13.51 -0.64 7.81
C ARG A 418 -12.83 0.28 6.80
N ILE A 419 -12.02 -0.25 5.89
CA ILE A 419 -11.36 0.53 4.83
C ILE A 419 -12.24 0.64 3.58
N ILE A 420 -13.10 -0.32 3.35
CA ILE A 420 -13.93 -0.43 2.14
C ILE A 420 -15.22 0.39 2.24
N HIS A 421 -15.67 0.73 3.44
CA HIS A 421 -16.78 1.62 3.72
C HIS A 421 -16.28 3.00 4.10
#